data_c74a3c5c9dcbb84030d2b9bbd8323e2e
#
_entry.id   c74a3c5c9dcbb84030d2b9bbd8323e2e
#
_cell.length_a   1.000
_cell.length_b   1.000
_cell.length_c   1.000
_cell.angle_alpha   90.00
_cell.angle_beta   90.00
_cell.angle_gamma   90.00
#
_symmetry.space_group_name_H-M   'P 1'
#
loop_
_entity.id
_entity.type
_entity.pdbx_description
1 polymer ?
#
loop_
_entity_poly.entity_id
_entity_poly.type
_entity_poly.pdbx_seq_one_letter_code
_entity_poly.pdbx_strand_id
1 'polypeptide(L)'
;MKVVSFKICPFVQRVTALLEAKNIDYELEFISLSDKPQWFLDISPNGQVPVLITDGDKALFESDAIVEYLEEAFPPLQADTSPEDRATNRAWSYLASKNYLVQCSAQRSPDQDVLDERSAKLGKAFDRMEKQLGDTSFFGGEDVGMVDIAWLPLLHRADVVEKHAGYDFVGDRPKLKAWQRQLMDTGLAEKSVAPDFEDAFANFYLSDQTFLGRGGKVENRCFAGACVTDACC
;
A
#
# COMPACT_ATOMS: atom_id res chain seq x y z
N MET A 1 8.05 -10.60 17.08
CA MET A 1 6.76 -10.67 16.33
C MET A 1 6.96 -11.22 14.93
N LYS A 2 5.93 -11.78 14.28
CA LYS A 2 6.00 -12.29 12.90
C LYS A 2 4.84 -11.71 12.07
N VAL A 3 5.13 -11.26 10.84
CA VAL A 3 4.14 -10.80 9.86
C VAL A 3 4.02 -11.84 8.75
N VAL A 4 2.82 -12.40 8.59
CA VAL A 4 2.51 -13.25 7.43
C VAL A 4 2.19 -12.35 6.25
N SER A 5 2.87 -12.57 5.14
CA SER A 5 3.01 -11.60 4.05
C SER A 5 2.78 -12.22 2.67
N PHE A 6 2.40 -11.36 1.74
CA PHE A 6 2.54 -11.57 0.30
C PHE A 6 3.35 -10.38 -0.26
N LYS A 7 4.40 -10.66 -1.05
CA LYS A 7 5.46 -9.70 -1.40
C LYS A 7 4.99 -8.34 -1.91
N ILE A 8 3.91 -8.32 -2.70
CA ILE A 8 3.41 -7.09 -3.34
C ILE A 8 2.12 -6.55 -2.71
N CYS A 9 1.71 -7.04 -1.53
CA CYS A 9 0.48 -6.60 -0.88
C CYS A 9 0.64 -5.21 -0.24
N PRO A 10 -0.21 -4.21 -0.60
CA PRO A 10 -0.14 -2.88 -0.02
C PRO A 10 -0.55 -2.84 1.46
N PHE A 11 -1.46 -3.72 1.87
CA PHE A 11 -1.89 -3.81 3.26
C PHE A 11 -0.79 -4.35 4.16
N VAL A 12 0.03 -5.28 3.66
CA VAL A 12 1.24 -5.74 4.37
C VAL A 12 2.24 -4.60 4.48
N GLN A 13 2.53 -3.91 3.37
CA GLN A 13 3.51 -2.81 3.38
C GLN A 13 3.13 -1.72 4.39
N ARG A 14 1.86 -1.43 4.59
CA ARG A 14 1.42 -0.50 5.63
C ARG A 14 1.85 -0.94 7.03
N VAL A 15 1.71 -2.23 7.35
CA VAL A 15 2.09 -2.80 8.65
C VAL A 15 3.61 -2.79 8.81
N THR A 16 4.34 -3.28 7.80
CA THR A 16 5.80 -3.32 7.84
C THR A 16 6.41 -1.91 7.86
N ALA A 17 5.83 -0.94 7.16
CA ALA A 17 6.29 0.45 7.21
C ALA A 17 6.13 1.06 8.61
N LEU A 18 5.07 0.72 9.35
CA LEU A 18 4.90 1.15 10.73
C LEU A 18 5.93 0.48 11.66
N LEU A 19 6.18 -0.81 11.48
CA LEU A 19 7.20 -1.54 12.26
C LEU A 19 8.60 -0.94 12.02
N GLU A 20 8.96 -0.65 10.77
CA GLU A 20 10.21 0.02 10.41
C GLU A 20 10.30 1.44 11.01
N ALA A 21 9.25 2.23 10.89
CA ALA A 21 9.22 3.59 11.44
C ALA A 21 9.37 3.63 12.97
N LYS A 22 8.88 2.60 13.65
CA LYS A 22 9.00 2.44 15.11
C LYS A 22 10.28 1.69 15.54
N ASN A 23 11.12 1.24 14.59
CA ASN A 23 12.28 0.38 14.84
C ASN A 23 11.93 -0.87 15.68
N ILE A 24 10.84 -1.53 15.33
CA ILE A 24 10.38 -2.76 15.99
C ILE A 24 10.84 -3.96 15.15
N ASP A 25 11.58 -4.88 15.75
CA ASP A 25 12.06 -6.10 15.10
C ASP A 25 10.89 -7.06 14.81
N TYR A 26 10.87 -7.62 13.60
CA TYR A 26 9.88 -8.58 13.17
C TYR A 26 10.45 -9.58 12.15
N GLU A 27 9.83 -10.74 12.06
CA GLU A 27 10.08 -11.73 11.01
C GLU A 27 9.02 -11.63 9.92
N LEU A 28 9.41 -11.84 8.66
CA LEU A 28 8.49 -11.96 7.53
C LEU A 28 8.34 -13.42 7.12
N GLU A 29 7.10 -13.91 7.07
CA GLU A 29 6.77 -15.21 6.51
C GLU A 29 5.93 -15.04 5.24
N PHE A 30 6.51 -15.31 4.08
CA PHE A 30 5.82 -15.18 2.80
C PHE A 30 5.02 -16.44 2.48
N ILE A 31 3.77 -16.24 2.07
CA ILE A 31 2.89 -17.32 1.61
C ILE A 31 2.47 -17.10 0.15
N SER A 32 2.07 -18.19 -0.52
CA SER A 32 1.38 -18.13 -1.81
C SER A 32 -0.11 -17.89 -1.60
N LEU A 33 -0.68 -16.91 -2.30
CA LEU A 33 -2.13 -16.66 -2.23
C LEU A 33 -2.94 -17.66 -3.08
N SER A 34 -2.30 -18.32 -4.05
CA SER A 34 -2.94 -19.37 -4.88
C SER A 34 -2.94 -20.74 -4.20
N ASP A 35 -2.07 -20.97 -3.22
CA ASP A 35 -1.94 -22.19 -2.44
C ASP A 35 -1.66 -21.84 -0.99
N LYS A 36 -2.72 -21.42 -0.28
CA LYS A 36 -2.62 -20.96 1.11
C LYS A 36 -2.44 -22.16 2.03
N PRO A 37 -1.38 -22.17 2.89
CA PRO A 37 -1.17 -23.27 3.81
C PRO A 37 -2.26 -23.33 4.88
N GLN A 38 -2.60 -24.54 5.34
CA GLN A 38 -3.70 -24.74 6.30
C GLN A 38 -3.46 -23.97 7.61
N TRP A 39 -2.24 -23.98 8.14
CA TRP A 39 -1.91 -23.23 9.35
C TRP A 39 -2.25 -21.74 9.25
N PHE A 40 -2.08 -21.13 8.05
CA PHE A 40 -2.45 -19.73 7.81
C PHE A 40 -3.98 -19.55 7.81
N LEU A 41 -4.71 -20.47 7.18
CA LEU A 41 -6.19 -20.43 7.16
C LEU A 41 -6.77 -20.62 8.57
N ASP A 42 -6.09 -21.35 9.45
CA ASP A 42 -6.52 -21.56 10.84
C ASP A 42 -6.42 -20.28 11.69
N ILE A 43 -5.51 -19.35 11.33
CA ILE A 43 -5.29 -18.10 12.08
C ILE A 43 -5.80 -16.84 11.37
N SER A 44 -6.17 -16.93 10.09
CA SER A 44 -6.69 -15.82 9.29
C SER A 44 -8.16 -16.07 8.95
N PRO A 45 -9.11 -15.47 9.67
CA PRO A 45 -10.55 -15.71 9.44
C PRO A 45 -11.01 -15.42 8.02
N ASN A 46 -10.40 -14.43 7.37
CA ASN A 46 -10.71 -14.03 5.98
C ASN A 46 -9.77 -14.67 4.96
N GLY A 47 -8.77 -15.47 5.40
CA GLY A 47 -7.74 -16.03 4.52
C GLY A 47 -6.92 -14.97 3.80
N GLN A 48 -6.77 -13.77 4.39
CA GLN A 48 -6.08 -12.61 3.83
C GLN A 48 -4.84 -12.22 4.63
N VAL A 49 -3.86 -11.64 3.96
CA VAL A 49 -2.69 -11.00 4.58
C VAL A 49 -2.91 -9.49 4.68
N PRO A 50 -2.29 -8.80 5.66
CA PRO A 50 -1.38 -9.31 6.68
C PRO A 50 -2.06 -10.05 7.83
N VAL A 51 -1.34 -10.98 8.44
CA VAL A 51 -1.61 -11.44 9.81
C VAL A 51 -0.37 -11.13 10.64
N LEU A 52 -0.54 -10.47 11.77
CA LEU A 52 0.53 -10.25 12.76
C LEU A 52 0.41 -11.30 13.87
N ILE A 53 1.43 -12.11 14.07
CA ILE A 53 1.57 -13.00 15.22
C ILE A 53 2.43 -12.27 16.24
N THR A 54 1.84 -11.96 17.40
CA THR A 54 2.51 -11.25 18.50
C THR A 54 3.50 -12.17 19.22
N ASP A 55 4.37 -11.61 20.07
CA ASP A 55 5.29 -12.41 20.90
C ASP A 55 4.57 -13.32 21.93
N GLY A 56 3.28 -13.05 22.19
CA GLY A 56 2.40 -13.92 22.99
C GLY A 56 1.59 -14.91 22.15
N ASP A 57 2.03 -15.23 20.93
CA ASP A 57 1.41 -16.18 19.98
C ASP A 57 -0.05 -15.85 19.58
N LYS A 58 -0.49 -14.59 19.79
CA LYS A 58 -1.81 -14.15 19.34
C LYS A 58 -1.76 -13.67 17.90
N ALA A 59 -2.62 -14.23 17.06
CA ALA A 59 -2.80 -13.78 15.69
C ALA A 59 -3.78 -12.57 15.64
N LEU A 60 -3.36 -11.50 14.99
CA LEU A 60 -4.15 -10.30 14.69
C LEU A 60 -4.30 -10.20 13.18
N PHE A 61 -5.48 -9.86 12.71
CA PHE A 61 -5.81 -9.71 11.30
C PHE A 61 -6.46 -8.35 11.05
N GLU A 62 -6.62 -7.96 9.78
CA GLU A 62 -6.98 -6.63 9.30
C GLU A 62 -5.86 -5.58 9.56
N SER A 63 -5.29 -5.05 8.48
CA SER A 63 -4.17 -4.10 8.58
C SER A 63 -4.52 -2.86 9.40
N ASP A 64 -5.77 -2.39 9.34
CA ASP A 64 -6.23 -1.25 10.13
C ASP A 64 -6.19 -1.56 11.63
N ALA A 65 -6.62 -2.76 12.04
CA ALA A 65 -6.56 -3.19 13.44
C ALA A 65 -5.13 -3.46 13.91
N ILE A 66 -4.29 -4.03 13.05
CA ILE A 66 -2.89 -4.32 13.36
C ILE A 66 -2.11 -3.02 13.62
N VAL A 67 -2.27 -2.00 12.78
CA VAL A 67 -1.56 -0.72 12.98
C VAL A 67 -2.04 0.03 14.22
N GLU A 68 -3.34 -0.05 14.57
CA GLU A 68 -3.85 0.51 15.83
C GLU A 68 -3.24 -0.22 17.04
N TYR A 69 -3.17 -1.57 16.99
CA TYR A 69 -2.50 -2.34 18.04
C TYR A 69 -1.04 -1.93 18.22
N LEU A 70 -0.28 -1.78 17.13
CA LEU A 70 1.12 -1.37 17.18
C LEU A 70 1.28 0.06 17.72
N GLU A 71 0.33 0.95 17.43
CA GLU A 71 0.35 2.33 17.93
C GLU A 71 0.00 2.41 19.42
N GLU A 72 -0.85 1.50 19.93
CA GLU A 72 -1.23 1.43 21.35
C GLU A 72 -0.22 0.65 22.21
N ALA A 73 0.38 -0.41 21.65
CA ALA A 73 1.29 -1.31 22.39
C ALA A 73 2.73 -0.77 22.50
N PHE A 74 3.13 0.13 21.61
CA PHE A 74 4.46 0.73 21.55
C PHE A 74 4.37 2.25 21.57
N PRO A 75 5.48 2.97 21.89
CA PRO A 75 5.47 4.43 21.88
C PRO A 75 4.87 4.97 20.59
N PRO A 76 3.86 5.86 20.64
CA PRO A 76 3.20 6.37 19.44
C PRO A 76 4.17 7.18 18.57
N LEU A 77 3.96 7.18 17.24
CA LEU A 77 4.78 8.01 16.33
C LEU A 77 4.64 9.51 16.65
N GLN A 78 3.45 9.94 17.08
CA GLN A 78 3.15 11.32 17.45
C GLN A 78 2.49 11.35 18.83
N ALA A 79 3.30 11.57 19.88
CA ALA A 79 2.89 11.41 21.29
C ALA A 79 1.78 12.37 21.73
N ASP A 80 1.83 13.64 21.32
CA ASP A 80 0.98 14.70 21.84
C ASP A 80 -0.26 15.01 20.97
N THR A 81 -0.73 14.00 20.22
CA THR A 81 -1.90 14.15 19.35
C THR A 81 -3.20 14.11 20.15
N SER A 82 -4.09 15.11 19.96
CA SER A 82 -5.40 15.12 20.60
C SER A 82 -6.28 13.95 20.14
N PRO A 83 -7.32 13.54 20.93
CA PRO A 83 -8.25 12.52 20.48
C PRO A 83 -8.96 12.86 19.16
N GLU A 84 -9.29 14.14 18.93
CA GLU A 84 -9.92 14.65 17.72
C GLU A 84 -8.96 14.55 16.52
N ASP A 85 -7.70 14.91 16.71
CA ASP A 85 -6.68 14.81 15.65
C ASP A 85 -6.37 13.36 15.35
N ARG A 86 -6.29 12.48 16.36
CA ARG A 86 -6.16 11.04 16.13
C ARG A 86 -7.32 10.47 15.31
N ALA A 87 -8.54 10.89 15.61
CA ALA A 87 -9.72 10.44 14.85
C ALA A 87 -9.65 10.94 13.38
N THR A 88 -9.22 12.19 13.18
CA THR A 88 -9.03 12.76 11.85
C THR A 88 -7.90 12.05 11.09
N ASN A 89 -6.77 11.77 11.74
CA ASN A 89 -5.66 11.02 11.14
C ASN A 89 -6.07 9.60 10.76
N ARG A 90 -6.87 8.92 11.59
CA ARG A 90 -7.47 7.61 11.25
C ARG A 90 -8.37 7.69 10.01
N ALA A 91 -9.19 8.74 9.90
CA ALA A 91 -10.05 8.92 8.74
C ALA A 91 -9.25 9.08 7.44
N TRP A 92 -8.16 9.86 7.47
CA TRP A 92 -7.24 9.99 6.34
C TRP A 92 -6.46 8.70 6.03
N SER A 93 -6.08 7.96 7.06
CA SER A 93 -5.45 6.63 6.91
C SER A 93 -6.40 5.61 6.28
N TYR A 94 -7.68 5.59 6.70
CA TYR A 94 -8.70 4.72 6.10
C TYR A 94 -9.05 5.11 4.67
N LEU A 95 -8.94 6.40 4.31
CA LEU A 95 -9.07 6.81 2.91
C LEU A 95 -7.96 6.19 2.06
N ALA A 96 -6.74 6.09 2.57
CA ALA A 96 -5.64 5.40 1.87
C ALA A 96 -5.95 3.91 1.67
N SER A 97 -6.24 3.17 2.75
CA SER A 97 -6.46 1.72 2.68
C SER A 97 -7.62 1.33 1.76
N LYS A 98 -8.69 2.13 1.71
CA LYS A 98 -9.81 1.95 0.77
C LYS A 98 -9.40 2.11 -0.70
N ASN A 99 -8.28 2.77 -0.99
CA ASN A 99 -7.80 3.00 -2.34
C ASN A 99 -6.68 2.03 -2.77
N TYR A 100 -6.19 1.14 -1.90
CA TYR A 100 -5.17 0.16 -2.27
C TYR A 100 -5.64 -0.75 -3.41
N LEU A 101 -6.81 -1.38 -3.27
CA LEU A 101 -7.35 -2.23 -4.32
C LEU A 101 -7.80 -1.45 -5.56
N VAL A 102 -8.19 -0.18 -5.41
CA VAL A 102 -8.48 0.70 -6.55
C VAL A 102 -7.22 0.90 -7.39
N GLN A 103 -6.07 1.18 -6.74
CA GLN A 103 -4.78 1.29 -7.43
C GLN A 103 -4.33 -0.03 -8.04
N CYS A 104 -4.41 -1.14 -7.30
CA CYS A 104 -4.12 -2.48 -7.83
C CYS A 104 -4.95 -2.79 -9.08
N SER A 105 -6.24 -2.45 -9.06
CA SER A 105 -7.13 -2.61 -10.20
C SER A 105 -6.72 -1.73 -11.39
N ALA A 106 -6.34 -0.46 -11.15
CA ALA A 106 -5.87 0.44 -12.19
C ALA A 106 -4.57 -0.07 -12.86
N GLN A 107 -3.62 -0.56 -12.06
CA GLN A 107 -2.36 -1.14 -12.56
C GLN A 107 -2.57 -2.39 -13.44
N ARG A 108 -3.67 -3.13 -13.24
CA ARG A 108 -4.03 -4.33 -14.02
C ARG A 108 -4.99 -4.06 -15.17
N SER A 109 -5.14 -2.82 -15.59
CA SER A 109 -6.03 -2.46 -16.70
C SER A 109 -5.54 -3.10 -18.00
N PRO A 110 -6.46 -3.69 -18.80
CA PRO A 110 -6.09 -4.35 -20.06
C PRO A 110 -5.85 -3.36 -21.20
N ASP A 111 -6.42 -2.16 -21.13
CA ASP A 111 -6.39 -1.13 -22.15
C ASP A 111 -6.44 0.29 -21.54
N GLN A 112 -6.33 1.31 -22.40
CA GLN A 112 -6.29 2.71 -22.00
C GLN A 112 -7.61 3.16 -21.38
N ASP A 113 -8.75 2.80 -21.96
CA ASP A 113 -10.07 3.28 -21.52
C ASP A 113 -10.36 2.79 -20.09
N VAL A 114 -10.05 1.52 -19.81
CA VAL A 114 -10.18 0.92 -18.48
C VAL A 114 -9.17 1.54 -17.50
N LEU A 115 -7.94 1.82 -17.94
CA LEU A 115 -6.95 2.50 -17.12
C LEU A 115 -7.44 3.90 -16.73
N ASP A 116 -7.95 4.66 -17.67
CA ASP A 116 -8.43 6.03 -17.44
C ASP A 116 -9.62 6.04 -16.48
N GLU A 117 -10.59 5.13 -16.66
CA GLU A 117 -11.73 5.00 -15.73
C GLU A 117 -11.27 4.69 -14.29
N ARG A 118 -10.35 3.73 -14.14
CA ARG A 118 -9.87 3.28 -12.81
C ARG A 118 -8.96 4.33 -12.18
N SER A 119 -8.08 4.95 -12.97
CA SER A 119 -7.21 6.05 -12.52
C SER A 119 -8.00 7.27 -12.07
N ALA A 120 -9.13 7.58 -12.74
CA ALA A 120 -10.02 8.65 -12.32
C ALA A 120 -10.64 8.39 -10.92
N LYS A 121 -10.89 7.13 -10.56
CA LYS A 121 -11.36 6.78 -9.21
C LYS A 121 -10.28 7.03 -8.16
N LEU A 122 -9.04 6.59 -8.43
CA LEU A 122 -7.89 6.84 -7.57
C LEU A 122 -7.59 8.35 -7.47
N GLY A 123 -7.65 9.05 -8.60
CA GLY A 123 -7.42 10.49 -8.69
C GLY A 123 -8.30 11.32 -7.75
N LYS A 124 -9.55 10.90 -7.51
CA LYS A 124 -10.42 11.58 -6.53
C LYS A 124 -9.88 11.54 -5.09
N ALA A 125 -9.21 10.45 -4.71
CA ALA A 125 -8.56 10.37 -3.41
C ALA A 125 -7.32 11.26 -3.36
N PHE A 126 -6.53 11.27 -4.43
CA PHE A 126 -5.36 12.13 -4.57
C PHE A 126 -5.74 13.62 -4.59
N ASP A 127 -6.82 14.02 -5.26
CA ASP A 127 -7.34 15.40 -5.25
C ASP A 127 -7.73 15.87 -3.84
N ARG A 128 -8.30 14.97 -3.02
CA ARG A 128 -8.63 15.29 -1.63
C ARG A 128 -7.39 15.48 -0.79
N MET A 129 -6.39 14.60 -0.98
CA MET A 129 -5.13 14.69 -0.25
C MET A 129 -4.35 15.93 -0.68
N GLU A 130 -4.26 16.26 -1.98
CA GLU A 130 -3.63 17.48 -2.47
C GLU A 130 -4.17 18.75 -1.79
N LYS A 131 -5.50 18.82 -1.58
CA LYS A 131 -6.15 19.94 -0.89
C LYS A 131 -5.89 19.95 0.61
N GLN A 132 -5.67 18.79 1.21
CA GLN A 132 -5.46 18.67 2.66
C GLN A 132 -4.02 18.91 3.08
N LEU A 133 -3.05 18.58 2.22
CA LEU A 133 -1.63 18.75 2.50
C LEU A 133 -1.31 20.24 2.75
N GLY A 134 -0.63 20.49 3.87
CA GLY A 134 -0.04 21.78 4.23
C GLY A 134 1.30 22.05 3.53
N ASP A 135 2.12 22.86 4.19
CA ASP A 135 3.46 23.23 3.71
C ASP A 135 4.56 22.54 4.54
N THR A 136 4.19 21.54 5.38
CA THR A 136 5.11 20.73 6.18
C THR A 136 5.66 19.56 5.38
N SER A 137 6.76 18.97 5.84
CA SER A 137 7.43 17.84 5.17
C SER A 137 6.55 16.61 5.08
N PHE A 138 5.73 16.33 6.14
CA PHE A 138 4.80 15.22 6.23
C PHE A 138 3.40 15.71 6.57
N PHE A 139 2.41 14.82 6.54
CA PHE A 139 0.99 15.18 6.69
C PHE A 139 0.68 15.98 7.96
N GLY A 140 1.29 15.66 9.08
CA GLY A 140 1.00 16.28 10.38
C GLY A 140 2.12 17.15 10.94
N GLY A 141 3.21 17.40 10.20
CA GLY A 141 4.37 18.13 10.69
C GLY A 141 5.67 17.77 10.01
N GLU A 142 6.77 17.82 10.76
CA GLU A 142 8.11 17.51 10.24
C GLU A 142 8.53 16.04 10.44
N ASP A 143 7.75 15.28 11.19
CA ASP A 143 8.00 13.86 11.46
C ASP A 143 6.92 12.99 10.80
N VAL A 144 7.32 11.77 10.41
CA VAL A 144 6.41 10.76 9.83
C VAL A 144 5.34 10.38 10.85
N GLY A 145 4.08 10.44 10.45
CA GLY A 145 2.92 10.06 11.25
C GLY A 145 2.12 8.91 10.64
N MET A 146 1.01 8.55 11.30
CA MET A 146 0.15 7.43 10.88
C MET A 146 -0.49 7.62 9.50
N VAL A 147 -0.77 8.87 9.09
CA VAL A 147 -1.30 9.17 7.76
C VAL A 147 -0.24 8.91 6.69
N ASP A 148 0.99 9.32 6.97
CA ASP A 148 2.14 9.08 6.07
C ASP A 148 2.38 7.59 5.85
N ILE A 149 2.36 6.81 6.92
CA ILE A 149 2.47 5.34 6.87
C ILE A 149 1.35 4.72 6.03
N ALA A 150 0.12 5.21 6.16
CA ALA A 150 -1.01 4.67 5.40
C ALA A 150 -0.96 5.04 3.91
N TRP A 151 -0.45 6.22 3.56
CA TRP A 151 -0.34 6.66 2.17
C TRP A 151 0.92 6.17 1.46
N LEU A 152 1.96 5.79 2.21
CA LEU A 152 3.21 5.27 1.67
C LEU A 152 3.00 4.16 0.62
N PRO A 153 2.17 3.11 0.84
CA PRO A 153 1.96 2.08 -0.16
C PRO A 153 1.40 2.58 -1.49
N LEU A 154 0.50 3.57 -1.48
CA LEU A 154 -0.04 4.17 -2.70
C LEU A 154 1.02 4.96 -3.45
N LEU A 155 1.77 5.79 -2.73
CA LEU A 155 2.75 6.70 -3.31
C LEU A 155 4.00 5.94 -3.79
N HIS A 156 4.44 4.91 -3.06
CA HIS A 156 5.53 4.03 -3.48
C HIS A 156 5.19 3.30 -4.79
N ARG A 157 4.00 2.68 -4.87
CA ARG A 157 3.58 2.00 -6.10
C ARG A 157 3.40 2.95 -7.29
N ALA A 158 2.94 4.18 -7.05
CA ALA A 158 2.86 5.21 -8.08
C ALA A 158 4.26 5.56 -8.60
N ASP A 159 5.25 5.71 -7.72
CA ASP A 159 6.65 5.95 -8.06
C ASP A 159 7.26 4.80 -8.88
N VAL A 160 7.05 3.55 -8.45
CA VAL A 160 7.53 2.37 -9.20
C VAL A 160 6.90 2.29 -10.60
N VAL A 161 5.60 2.57 -10.74
CA VAL A 161 4.93 2.58 -12.05
C VAL A 161 5.48 3.71 -12.93
N GLU A 162 5.69 4.90 -12.39
CA GLU A 162 6.27 6.02 -13.13
C GLU A 162 7.69 5.68 -13.63
N LYS A 163 8.53 5.08 -12.80
CA LYS A 163 9.89 4.66 -13.16
C LYS A 163 9.92 3.59 -14.26
N HIS A 164 9.07 2.58 -14.16
CA HIS A 164 9.12 1.42 -15.06
C HIS A 164 8.26 1.55 -16.31
N ALA A 165 7.12 2.23 -16.23
CA ALA A 165 6.15 2.33 -17.31
C ALA A 165 5.93 3.77 -17.83
N GLY A 166 6.51 4.78 -17.18
CA GLY A 166 6.35 6.18 -17.54
C GLY A 166 4.93 6.72 -17.27
N TYR A 167 4.09 6.01 -16.54
CA TYR A 167 2.72 6.42 -16.23
C TYR A 167 2.66 7.08 -14.85
N ASP A 168 2.29 8.34 -14.81
CA ASP A 168 2.20 9.13 -13.57
C ASP A 168 0.78 9.10 -13.00
N PHE A 169 0.55 8.28 -11.97
CA PHE A 169 -0.72 8.25 -11.24
C PHE A 169 -0.98 9.53 -10.44
N VAL A 170 0.08 10.22 -10.01
CA VAL A 170 -0.03 11.43 -9.18
C VAL A 170 -0.46 12.64 -10.02
N GLY A 171 0.09 12.76 -11.25
CA GLY A 171 -0.26 13.82 -12.19
C GLY A 171 0.04 15.22 -11.67
N ASP A 172 -0.79 16.20 -12.05
CA ASP A 172 -0.62 17.62 -11.72
C ASP A 172 -1.04 17.95 -10.28
N ARG A 173 -0.42 17.30 -9.29
CA ARG A 173 -0.64 17.52 -7.85
C ARG A 173 0.69 17.83 -7.16
N PRO A 174 1.11 19.11 -7.16
CA PRO A 174 2.45 19.50 -6.71
C PRO A 174 2.74 19.19 -5.24
N LYS A 175 1.77 19.37 -4.33
CA LYS A 175 1.95 19.05 -2.92
C LYS A 175 2.05 17.53 -2.71
N LEU A 176 1.21 16.76 -3.39
CA LEU A 176 1.24 15.30 -3.33
C LEU A 176 2.55 14.75 -3.89
N LYS A 177 3.07 15.31 -4.99
CA LYS A 177 4.38 14.95 -5.54
C LYS A 177 5.54 15.33 -4.61
N ALA A 178 5.45 16.49 -3.96
CA ALA A 178 6.45 16.87 -2.96
C ALA A 178 6.44 15.92 -1.77
N TRP A 179 5.26 15.59 -1.26
CA TRP A 179 5.08 14.62 -0.17
C TRP A 179 5.53 13.20 -0.56
N GLN A 180 5.21 12.73 -1.78
CA GLN A 180 5.72 11.47 -2.30
C GLN A 180 7.24 11.41 -2.25
N ARG A 181 7.93 12.43 -2.75
CA ARG A 181 9.40 12.49 -2.70
C ARG A 181 9.93 12.44 -1.27
N GLN A 182 9.36 13.23 -0.36
CA GLN A 182 9.76 13.22 1.05
C GLN A 182 9.61 11.83 1.68
N LEU A 183 8.50 11.12 1.38
CA LEU A 183 8.30 9.76 1.85
C LEU A 183 9.30 8.77 1.27
N MET A 184 9.63 8.86 -0.02
CA MET A 184 10.68 8.02 -0.63
C MET A 184 12.04 8.32 0.00
N ASP A 185 12.38 9.58 0.22
CA ASP A 185 13.66 10.01 0.82
C ASP A 185 13.87 9.51 2.26
N THR A 186 12.80 9.09 2.97
CA THR A 186 12.94 8.44 4.30
C THR A 186 13.56 7.05 4.22
N GLY A 187 13.54 6.39 3.07
CA GLY A 187 13.92 5.00 2.88
C GLY A 187 12.93 3.98 3.48
N LEU A 188 11.79 4.44 4.02
CA LEU A 188 10.76 3.54 4.57
C LEU A 188 10.09 2.70 3.48
N ALA A 189 9.99 3.24 2.26
CA ALA A 189 9.39 2.53 1.14
C ALA A 189 10.15 1.23 0.83
N GLU A 190 11.48 1.32 0.71
CA GLU A 190 12.36 0.18 0.41
C GLU A 190 12.49 -0.77 1.61
N LYS A 191 12.63 -0.25 2.83
CA LYS A 191 12.76 -1.07 4.04
C LYS A 191 11.51 -1.90 4.35
N SER A 192 10.34 -1.39 3.98
CA SER A 192 9.05 -2.01 4.30
C SER A 192 8.58 -3.07 3.31
N VAL A 193 9.38 -3.41 2.31
CA VAL A 193 9.04 -4.42 1.28
C VAL A 193 10.13 -5.49 1.17
N ALA A 194 9.84 -6.58 0.46
CA ALA A 194 10.83 -7.62 0.18
C ALA A 194 11.97 -7.06 -0.68
N PRO A 195 13.22 -7.57 -0.56
CA PRO A 195 14.34 -7.11 -1.37
C PRO A 195 14.14 -7.21 -2.89
N ASP A 196 13.29 -8.14 -3.32
CA ASP A 196 12.90 -8.36 -4.73
C ASP A 196 11.51 -7.78 -5.07
N PHE A 197 11.05 -6.80 -4.30
CA PHE A 197 9.71 -6.21 -4.46
C PHE A 197 9.49 -5.63 -5.86
N GLU A 198 10.42 -4.82 -6.38
CA GLU A 198 10.27 -4.18 -7.68
C GLU A 198 10.14 -5.21 -8.81
N ASP A 199 10.96 -6.26 -8.79
CA ASP A 199 10.87 -7.35 -9.77
C ASP A 199 9.55 -8.10 -9.65
N ALA A 200 9.14 -8.46 -8.43
CA ALA A 200 7.86 -9.14 -8.19
C ALA A 200 6.66 -8.26 -8.59
N PHE A 201 6.73 -6.97 -8.32
CA PHE A 201 5.71 -5.99 -8.68
C PHE A 201 5.62 -5.81 -10.21
N ALA A 202 6.76 -5.61 -10.88
CA ALA A 202 6.82 -5.45 -12.33
C ALA A 202 6.31 -6.70 -13.04
N ASN A 203 6.73 -7.89 -12.62
CA ASN A 203 6.26 -9.15 -13.19
C ASN A 203 4.75 -9.35 -13.06
N PHE A 204 4.12 -8.79 -12.02
CA PHE A 204 2.68 -8.95 -11.77
C PHE A 204 1.85 -7.81 -12.39
N TYR A 205 2.26 -6.55 -12.21
CA TYR A 205 1.48 -5.38 -12.60
C TYR A 205 1.93 -4.76 -13.92
N LEU A 206 3.19 -4.95 -14.33
CA LEU A 206 3.79 -4.36 -15.52
C LEU A 206 4.22 -5.45 -16.53
N SER A 207 3.57 -6.60 -16.51
CA SER A 207 3.76 -7.67 -17.49
C SER A 207 3.07 -7.35 -18.81
N ASP A 208 3.34 -8.15 -19.83
CA ASP A 208 2.69 -8.05 -21.16
C ASP A 208 1.16 -8.26 -21.13
N GLN A 209 0.61 -8.72 -20.01
CA GLN A 209 -0.83 -8.89 -19.79
C GLN A 209 -1.54 -7.59 -19.41
N THR A 210 -0.82 -6.53 -19.04
CA THR A 210 -1.37 -5.24 -18.64
C THR A 210 -1.07 -4.17 -19.67
N PHE A 211 -1.92 -3.14 -19.75
CA PHE A 211 -1.69 -2.02 -20.67
C PHE A 211 -0.39 -1.28 -20.33
N LEU A 212 -0.12 -1.03 -19.06
CA LEU A 212 1.09 -0.38 -18.58
C LEU A 212 2.34 -1.20 -18.92
N GLY A 213 2.31 -2.52 -18.74
CA GLY A 213 3.44 -3.39 -19.05
C GLY A 213 3.75 -3.51 -20.54
N ARG A 214 2.75 -3.28 -21.41
CA ARG A 214 2.96 -3.19 -22.88
C ARG A 214 3.42 -1.81 -23.34
N GLY A 215 3.79 -0.90 -22.44
CA GLY A 215 4.17 0.47 -22.76
C GLY A 215 3.06 1.27 -23.43
N GLY A 216 1.81 1.03 -23.04
CA GLY A 216 0.64 1.71 -23.60
C GLY A 216 0.25 1.26 -25.02
N LYS A 217 0.80 0.16 -25.54
CA LYS A 217 0.44 -0.37 -26.87
C LYS A 217 -0.78 -1.27 -26.78
N VAL A 218 -1.80 -0.98 -27.58
CA VAL A 218 -2.99 -1.83 -27.72
C VAL A 218 -2.64 -3.02 -28.61
N GLU A 219 -2.55 -4.23 -28.05
CA GLU A 219 -2.60 -5.45 -28.82
C GLU A 219 -4.05 -5.98 -28.82
N ASN A 220 -4.59 -6.25 -30.03
CA ASN A 220 -5.88 -6.93 -30.21
C ASN A 220 -5.75 -8.40 -29.77
N ARG A 221 -5.80 -8.68 -28.47
CA ARG A 221 -5.95 -10.02 -27.92
C ARG A 221 -7.31 -10.15 -27.26
N CYS A 222 -8.15 -11.02 -27.80
CA CYS A 222 -9.35 -11.50 -27.11
C CYS A 222 -8.91 -12.21 -25.82
N PHE A 223 -9.15 -11.59 -24.67
CA PHE A 223 -8.95 -12.23 -23.37
C PHE A 223 -10.12 -13.19 -23.10
N ALA A 224 -9.89 -14.47 -23.30
CA ALA A 224 -10.73 -15.52 -22.73
C ALA A 224 -10.23 -15.78 -21.30
N GLY A 225 -11.04 -15.42 -20.33
CA GLY A 225 -10.96 -16.00 -18.99
C GLY A 225 -10.58 -15.07 -17.84
N ALA A 226 -11.56 -14.91 -16.98
CA ALA A 226 -11.49 -14.64 -15.56
C ALA A 226 -10.78 -13.35 -15.09
N CYS A 227 -11.58 -12.34 -14.78
CA CYS A 227 -11.26 -11.39 -13.73
C CYS A 227 -11.09 -12.16 -12.42
N VAL A 228 -9.86 -12.45 -12.03
CA VAL A 228 -9.54 -12.85 -10.65
C VAL A 228 -9.48 -11.55 -9.85
N THR A 229 -10.63 -11.14 -9.29
CA THR A 229 -10.77 -9.94 -8.48
C THR A 229 -10.13 -10.07 -7.10
N ASP A 230 -9.65 -11.26 -6.72
CA ASP A 230 -9.24 -11.58 -5.35
C ASP A 230 -7.73 -11.82 -5.17
N ALA A 231 -6.88 -11.51 -6.17
CA ALA A 231 -5.47 -11.87 -6.11
C ALA A 231 -4.53 -10.79 -5.51
N CYS A 232 -5.03 -9.72 -4.95
CA CYS A 232 -4.18 -8.68 -4.36
C CYS A 232 -4.00 -8.78 -2.84
N CYS A 233 -4.81 -9.59 -2.13
CA CYS A 233 -4.66 -9.81 -0.68
C CYS A 233 -5.29 -11.13 -0.25
#